data_3ccd26eb0c011cd7d02fccd41d527475
#
_entry.id   3ccd26eb0c011cd7d02fccd41d527475
#
_cell.length_a   1.000
_cell.length_b   1.000
_cell.length_c   1.000
_cell.angle_alpha   90.00
_cell.angle_beta   90.00
_cell.angle_gamma   90.00
#
_symmetry.space_group_name_H-M   'P 1'
#
loop_
_entity.id
_entity.type
_entity.pdbx_description
1 polymer ?
#
loop_
_entity_poly.entity_id
_entity_poly.type
_entity_poly.pdbx_seq_one_letter_code
_entity_poly.pdbx_strand_id
1 'polypeptide(L)'
;MRESHVATGDPSDEALLAGMAVGEQAAAVAFVRRYQRRVFGLAYSMTSDAGVSEDVAQEAMVRVWKHAPVFDPRRGSVASWVLTITRNLAIDALRLRRAVPTDPDDFAASAMRSNEHNPEDSVRRGDVRRTVRDALEVLPPEQRRAVVLASVYGRTALEISESEGIPLGTAKTRIRTALIRLRAAIEQSEGVSDER
;
A
#
# COMPACT_ATOMS: atom_id res chain seq x y z
N MET A 1 -23.30 4.11 -42.76
CA MET A 1 -23.15 3.24 -41.55
C MET A 1 -21.68 3.10 -41.30
N ARG A 2 -21.15 3.88 -40.37
CA ARG A 2 -19.72 3.82 -39.99
C ARG A 2 -19.65 3.01 -38.68
N GLU A 3 -19.17 1.80 -38.79
CA GLU A 3 -18.84 0.98 -37.62
C GLU A 3 -17.65 1.62 -36.91
N SER A 4 -17.91 2.16 -35.72
CA SER A 4 -16.87 2.63 -34.81
C SER A 4 -16.13 1.40 -34.32
N HIS A 5 -14.93 1.22 -34.84
CA HIS A 5 -13.96 0.22 -34.32
C HIS A 5 -13.54 0.66 -32.95
N VAL A 6 -14.19 0.11 -31.91
CA VAL A 6 -13.80 0.28 -30.51
C VAL A 6 -12.50 -0.48 -30.34
N ALA A 7 -11.44 0.25 -30.09
CA ALA A 7 -10.15 -0.31 -29.71
C ALA A 7 -10.34 -1.15 -28.42
N THR A 8 -10.25 -2.47 -28.57
CA THR A 8 -10.31 -3.47 -27.49
C THR A 8 -9.01 -3.47 -26.69
N GLY A 9 -8.67 -2.35 -26.07
CA GLY A 9 -7.68 -2.27 -25.01
C GLY A 9 -8.35 -2.51 -23.65
N ASP A 10 -7.70 -3.24 -22.76
CA ASP A 10 -8.17 -3.38 -21.38
C ASP A 10 -8.35 -1.98 -20.76
N PRO A 11 -9.51 -1.63 -20.17
CA PRO A 11 -9.78 -0.27 -19.69
C PRO A 11 -8.77 0.15 -18.61
N SER A 12 -8.38 1.42 -18.61
CA SER A 12 -7.44 1.95 -17.61
C SER A 12 -8.03 1.86 -16.18
N ASP A 13 -7.17 1.92 -15.18
CA ASP A 13 -7.60 1.91 -13.78
C ASP A 13 -8.53 3.09 -13.46
N GLU A 14 -8.24 4.26 -14.03
CA GLU A 14 -9.07 5.47 -13.90
C GLU A 14 -10.43 5.29 -14.56
N ALA A 15 -10.48 4.66 -15.76
CA ALA A 15 -11.74 4.37 -16.47
C ALA A 15 -12.61 3.40 -15.66
N LEU A 16 -12.02 2.36 -15.09
CA LEU A 16 -12.73 1.41 -14.22
C LEU A 16 -13.26 2.09 -12.96
N LEU A 17 -12.42 2.93 -12.32
CA LEU A 17 -12.81 3.65 -11.12
C LEU A 17 -13.94 4.65 -11.40
N ALA A 18 -13.87 5.36 -12.52
CA ALA A 18 -14.93 6.29 -12.96
C ALA A 18 -16.25 5.57 -13.25
N GLY A 19 -16.22 4.45 -13.98
CA GLY A 19 -17.42 3.62 -14.22
C GLY A 19 -18.02 3.10 -12.91
N MET A 20 -17.19 2.65 -11.98
CA MET A 20 -17.63 2.21 -10.66
C MET A 20 -18.26 3.37 -9.85
N ALA A 21 -17.74 4.59 -9.96
CA ALA A 21 -18.27 5.77 -9.29
C ALA A 21 -19.69 6.16 -9.74
N VAL A 22 -20.05 5.85 -10.99
CA VAL A 22 -21.40 6.07 -11.53
C VAL A 22 -22.31 4.84 -11.47
N GLY A 23 -21.85 3.77 -10.78
CA GLY A 23 -22.64 2.57 -10.55
C GLY A 23 -22.61 1.53 -11.68
N GLU A 24 -21.65 1.63 -12.60
CA GLU A 24 -21.48 0.65 -13.68
C GLU A 24 -20.97 -0.69 -13.13
N GLN A 25 -21.85 -1.69 -13.13
CA GLN A 25 -21.55 -3.00 -12.54
C GLN A 25 -20.38 -3.70 -13.25
N ALA A 26 -20.27 -3.60 -14.57
CA ALA A 26 -19.19 -4.23 -15.32
C ALA A 26 -17.83 -3.65 -14.94
N ALA A 27 -17.74 -2.32 -14.78
CA ALA A 27 -16.52 -1.63 -14.30
C ALA A 27 -16.15 -2.04 -12.88
N ALA A 28 -17.14 -2.14 -11.98
CA ALA A 28 -16.91 -2.59 -10.61
C ALA A 28 -16.38 -4.02 -10.54
N VAL A 29 -16.95 -4.96 -11.29
CA VAL A 29 -16.48 -6.35 -11.36
C VAL A 29 -15.06 -6.42 -11.94
N ALA A 30 -14.77 -5.69 -13.01
CA ALA A 30 -13.44 -5.65 -13.60
C ALA A 30 -12.41 -5.06 -12.66
N PHE A 31 -12.76 -3.98 -11.95
CA PHE A 31 -11.91 -3.37 -10.94
C PHE A 31 -11.57 -4.34 -9.80
N VAL A 32 -12.58 -4.99 -9.21
CA VAL A 32 -12.38 -5.97 -8.14
C VAL A 32 -11.46 -7.11 -8.62
N ARG A 33 -11.73 -7.69 -9.80
CA ARG A 33 -10.88 -8.76 -10.38
C ARG A 33 -9.42 -8.33 -10.54
N ARG A 34 -9.18 -7.09 -10.95
CA ARG A 34 -7.82 -6.54 -11.14
C ARG A 34 -7.08 -6.33 -9.83
N TYR A 35 -7.76 -5.87 -8.79
CA TYR A 35 -7.13 -5.44 -7.54
C TYR A 35 -7.16 -6.46 -6.41
N GLN A 36 -8.12 -7.42 -6.39
CA GLN A 36 -8.33 -8.33 -5.26
C GLN A 36 -7.06 -9.06 -4.81
N ARG A 37 -6.25 -9.57 -5.76
CA ARG A 37 -5.00 -10.28 -5.44
C ARG A 37 -3.96 -9.36 -4.79
N ARG A 38 -3.84 -8.13 -5.28
CA ARG A 38 -2.89 -7.13 -4.76
C ARG A 38 -3.30 -6.67 -3.37
N VAL A 39 -4.58 -6.40 -3.18
CA VAL A 39 -5.15 -5.95 -1.91
C VAL A 39 -5.03 -7.05 -0.85
N PHE A 40 -5.46 -8.27 -1.15
CA PHE A 40 -5.30 -9.41 -0.25
C PHE A 40 -3.82 -9.70 0.05
N GLY A 41 -2.97 -9.73 -0.97
CA GLY A 41 -1.53 -9.98 -0.80
C GLY A 41 -0.85 -8.95 0.09
N LEU A 42 -1.20 -7.66 -0.04
CA LEU A 42 -0.70 -6.63 0.86
C LEU A 42 -1.21 -6.82 2.29
N ALA A 43 -2.52 -7.04 2.47
CA ALA A 43 -3.11 -7.30 3.78
C ALA A 43 -2.43 -8.50 4.45
N TYR A 44 -2.27 -9.61 3.74
CA TYR A 44 -1.64 -10.82 4.26
C TYR A 44 -0.17 -10.64 4.59
N SER A 45 0.59 -9.89 3.78
CA SER A 45 1.99 -9.57 4.07
C SER A 45 2.18 -8.78 5.37
N MET A 46 1.14 -8.07 5.82
CA MET A 46 1.18 -7.25 7.03
C MET A 46 0.59 -7.95 8.24
N THR A 47 -0.49 -8.71 8.07
CA THR A 47 -1.24 -9.33 9.18
C THR A 47 -0.79 -10.75 9.48
N SER A 48 -0.25 -11.46 8.48
CA SER A 48 0.10 -12.90 8.52
C SER A 48 -1.06 -13.80 8.94
N ASP A 49 -2.30 -13.36 8.73
CA ASP A 49 -3.55 -14.03 9.10
C ASP A 49 -4.54 -13.94 7.95
N ALA A 50 -5.00 -15.09 7.44
CA ALA A 50 -5.85 -15.14 6.25
C ALA A 50 -7.23 -14.51 6.52
N GLY A 51 -7.87 -14.81 7.66
CA GLY A 51 -9.18 -14.27 8.01
C GLY A 51 -9.17 -12.76 8.15
N VAL A 52 -8.19 -12.23 8.92
CA VAL A 52 -8.00 -10.77 9.03
C VAL A 52 -7.68 -10.13 7.69
N SER A 53 -6.93 -10.81 6.83
CA SER A 53 -6.60 -10.28 5.49
C SER A 53 -7.81 -10.24 4.57
N GLU A 54 -8.71 -11.20 4.66
CA GLU A 54 -9.99 -11.21 3.93
C GLU A 54 -10.88 -10.06 4.37
N ASP A 55 -11.03 -9.83 5.69
CA ASP A 55 -11.78 -8.71 6.24
C ASP A 55 -11.22 -7.36 5.80
N VAL A 56 -9.90 -7.20 5.90
CA VAL A 56 -9.19 -6.00 5.42
C VAL A 56 -9.38 -5.79 3.92
N ALA A 57 -9.28 -6.85 3.12
CA ALA A 57 -9.45 -6.75 1.68
C ALA A 57 -10.88 -6.37 1.29
N GLN A 58 -11.87 -6.96 1.95
CA GLN A 58 -13.28 -6.63 1.73
C GLN A 58 -13.58 -5.18 2.11
N GLU A 59 -13.17 -4.75 3.29
CA GLU A 59 -13.38 -3.36 3.74
C GLU A 59 -12.63 -2.35 2.85
N ALA A 60 -11.43 -2.70 2.36
CA ALA A 60 -10.69 -1.86 1.42
C ALA A 60 -11.48 -1.65 0.12
N MET A 61 -12.06 -2.70 -0.46
CA MET A 61 -12.88 -2.60 -1.66
C MET A 61 -14.15 -1.77 -1.43
N VAL A 62 -14.80 -1.92 -0.28
CA VAL A 62 -15.96 -1.11 0.10
C VAL A 62 -15.58 0.37 0.22
N ARG A 63 -14.43 0.68 0.85
CA ARG A 63 -13.96 2.07 0.98
C ARG A 63 -13.57 2.67 -0.37
N VAL A 64 -12.90 1.91 -1.21
CA VAL A 64 -12.56 2.32 -2.58
C VAL A 64 -13.84 2.67 -3.34
N TRP A 65 -14.85 1.82 -3.30
CA TRP A 65 -16.14 2.09 -3.96
C TRP A 65 -16.82 3.37 -3.42
N LYS A 66 -16.92 3.51 -2.11
CA LYS A 66 -17.53 4.70 -1.49
C LYS A 66 -16.83 6.01 -1.84
N HIS A 67 -15.49 5.96 -2.02
CA HIS A 67 -14.68 7.15 -2.26
C HIS A 67 -14.25 7.30 -3.72
N ALA A 68 -14.65 6.40 -4.63
CA ALA A 68 -14.37 6.50 -6.05
C ALA A 68 -14.75 7.88 -6.65
N PRO A 69 -15.91 8.49 -6.30
CA PRO A 69 -16.30 9.78 -6.85
C PRO A 69 -15.38 10.96 -6.47
N VAL A 70 -14.60 10.83 -5.40
CA VAL A 70 -13.71 11.91 -4.89
C VAL A 70 -12.24 11.64 -5.15
N PHE A 71 -11.92 10.61 -5.94
CA PHE A 71 -10.55 10.32 -6.35
C PHE A 71 -10.00 11.45 -7.24
N ASP A 72 -8.79 11.93 -6.91
CA ASP A 72 -8.09 12.96 -7.71
C ASP A 72 -6.80 12.37 -8.30
N PRO A 73 -6.73 12.14 -9.63
CA PRO A 73 -5.57 11.54 -10.28
C PRO A 73 -4.29 12.40 -10.18
N ARG A 74 -4.42 13.71 -9.90
CA ARG A 74 -3.27 14.59 -9.67
C ARG A 74 -2.54 14.27 -8.36
N ARG A 75 -3.15 13.55 -7.45
CA ARG A 75 -2.59 13.16 -6.14
C ARG A 75 -1.88 11.81 -6.15
N GLY A 76 -1.97 11.05 -7.24
CA GLY A 76 -1.34 9.76 -7.39
C GLY A 76 -2.15 8.79 -8.25
N SER A 77 -1.57 7.62 -8.54
CA SER A 77 -2.27 6.57 -9.31
C SER A 77 -3.37 5.89 -8.48
N VAL A 78 -4.35 5.32 -9.18
CA VAL A 78 -5.41 4.50 -8.57
C VAL A 78 -4.80 3.35 -7.75
N ALA A 79 -3.77 2.69 -8.29
CA ALA A 79 -3.09 1.61 -7.59
C ALA A 79 -2.49 2.05 -6.24
N SER A 80 -1.77 3.18 -6.22
CA SER A 80 -1.19 3.73 -4.99
C SER A 80 -2.27 4.10 -3.97
N TRP A 81 -3.37 4.67 -4.42
CA TRP A 81 -4.48 5.06 -3.57
C TRP A 81 -5.19 3.84 -2.94
N VAL A 82 -5.51 2.82 -3.73
CA VAL A 82 -6.11 1.56 -3.25
C VAL A 82 -5.21 0.87 -2.22
N LEU A 83 -3.92 0.75 -2.53
CA LEU A 83 -2.97 0.10 -1.62
C LEU A 83 -2.73 0.91 -0.34
N THR A 84 -2.86 2.23 -0.39
CA THR A 84 -2.80 3.09 0.81
C THR A 84 -4.01 2.84 1.72
N ILE A 85 -5.22 2.72 1.16
CA ILE A 85 -6.42 2.36 1.93
C ILE A 85 -6.24 0.98 2.59
N THR A 86 -5.82 -0.01 1.80
CA THR A 86 -5.57 -1.38 2.29
C THR A 86 -4.56 -1.40 3.43
N ARG A 87 -3.44 -0.70 3.26
CA ARG A 87 -2.39 -0.63 4.26
C ARG A 87 -2.89 -0.02 5.58
N ASN A 88 -3.63 1.08 5.51
CA ASN A 88 -4.16 1.74 6.70
C ASN A 88 -5.11 0.83 7.46
N LEU A 89 -5.98 0.11 6.75
CA LEU A 89 -6.88 -0.88 7.36
C LEU A 89 -6.12 -2.04 8.01
N ALA A 90 -5.08 -2.55 7.37
CA ALA A 90 -4.24 -3.60 7.96
C ALA A 90 -3.54 -3.13 9.24
N ILE A 91 -3.06 -1.87 9.27
CA ILE A 91 -2.48 -1.25 10.48
C ILE A 91 -3.53 -1.16 11.59
N ASP A 92 -4.74 -0.70 11.27
CA ASP A 92 -5.82 -0.57 12.24
C ASP A 92 -6.22 -1.95 12.80
N ALA A 93 -6.31 -2.98 11.97
CA ALA A 93 -6.57 -4.35 12.38
C ALA A 93 -5.47 -4.88 13.34
N LEU A 94 -4.19 -4.63 13.03
CA LEU A 94 -3.07 -5.02 13.89
C LEU A 94 -3.07 -4.27 15.23
N ARG A 95 -3.46 -2.99 15.24
CA ARG A 95 -3.60 -2.19 16.47
C ARG A 95 -4.72 -2.72 17.36
N LEU A 96 -5.86 -3.06 16.76
CA LEU A 96 -6.99 -3.62 17.50
C LEU A 96 -6.62 -4.96 18.16
N ARG A 97 -5.90 -5.84 17.45
CA ARG A 97 -5.41 -7.12 18.01
C ARG A 97 -4.43 -6.92 19.17
N ARG A 98 -3.57 -5.91 19.11
CA ARG A 98 -2.62 -5.59 20.22
C ARG A 98 -3.33 -4.97 21.43
N ALA A 99 -4.46 -4.32 21.24
CA ALA A 99 -5.24 -3.74 22.33
C ALA A 99 -6.10 -4.79 23.06
N VAL A 100 -6.37 -5.95 22.46
CA VAL A 100 -6.97 -7.12 23.11
C VAL A 100 -5.83 -7.94 23.72
N PRO A 101 -5.80 -8.18 25.05
CA PRO A 101 -4.79 -9.03 25.67
C PRO A 101 -4.86 -10.43 25.08
N THR A 102 -3.93 -10.78 24.20
CA THR A 102 -3.77 -12.13 23.64
C THR A 102 -2.52 -12.72 24.28
N ASP A 103 -2.60 -13.99 24.63
CA ASP A 103 -1.50 -14.74 25.28
C ASP A 103 -0.19 -14.55 24.46
N PRO A 104 0.96 -14.22 25.13
CA PRO A 104 2.25 -14.02 24.45
C PRO A 104 2.68 -15.20 23.58
N ASP A 105 2.26 -16.42 23.90
CA ASP A 105 2.63 -17.65 23.18
C ASP A 105 1.91 -17.76 21.81
N ASP A 106 0.71 -17.20 21.64
CA ASP A 106 0.01 -17.17 20.35
C ASP A 106 0.67 -16.23 19.34
N PHE A 107 1.35 -15.18 19.80
CA PHE A 107 2.06 -14.23 18.93
C PHE A 107 3.32 -14.83 18.33
N ALA A 108 4.10 -15.60 19.11
CA ALA A 108 5.30 -16.27 18.65
C ALA A 108 4.99 -17.33 17.60
N ALA A 109 3.90 -18.10 17.77
CA ALA A 109 3.45 -19.12 16.82
C ALA A 109 2.96 -18.54 15.48
N SER A 110 2.37 -17.34 15.48
CA SER A 110 1.89 -16.67 14.26
C SER A 110 3.06 -16.06 13.45
N ALA A 111 4.06 -15.50 14.12
CA ALA A 111 5.24 -14.92 13.48
C ALA A 111 6.14 -15.97 12.78
N MET A 112 6.13 -17.20 13.27
CA MET A 112 6.93 -18.31 12.69
C MET A 112 6.28 -18.92 11.43
N ARG A 113 4.96 -18.80 11.23
CA ARG A 113 4.25 -19.38 10.08
C ARG A 113 4.33 -18.56 8.79
N SER A 114 4.94 -17.36 8.80
CA SER A 114 4.98 -16.46 7.64
C SER A 114 6.07 -16.81 6.60
N ASN A 115 6.80 -17.91 6.70
CA ASN A 115 7.96 -18.18 5.86
C ASN A 115 7.76 -19.18 4.72
N GLU A 116 6.56 -19.70 4.49
CA GLU A 116 6.31 -20.57 3.33
C GLU A 116 5.87 -19.75 2.12
N HIS A 117 6.83 -19.28 1.33
CA HIS A 117 6.60 -18.61 0.06
C HIS A 117 7.48 -19.18 -1.04
N ASN A 118 6.82 -19.34 -2.22
CA ASN A 118 7.33 -19.82 -3.49
C ASN A 118 8.73 -19.25 -3.85
N PRO A 119 9.75 -20.07 -4.24
CA PRO A 119 11.12 -19.65 -4.54
C PRO A 119 11.25 -18.61 -5.64
N GLU A 120 10.39 -18.64 -6.67
CA GLU A 120 10.42 -17.68 -7.79
C GLU A 120 10.08 -16.25 -7.38
N ASP A 121 9.24 -16.08 -6.35
CA ASP A 121 8.94 -14.77 -5.78
C ASP A 121 10.08 -14.23 -4.90
N SER A 122 11.03 -15.04 -4.47
CA SER A 122 12.10 -14.64 -3.55
C SER A 122 13.18 -13.80 -4.23
N VAL A 123 13.49 -14.05 -5.49
CA VAL A 123 14.50 -13.30 -6.27
C VAL A 123 13.99 -11.88 -6.56
N ARG A 124 12.76 -11.74 -7.09
CA ARG A 124 12.14 -10.44 -7.33
C ARG A 124 11.99 -9.60 -6.06
N ARG A 125 11.68 -10.25 -4.93
CA ARG A 125 11.61 -9.55 -3.63
C ARG A 125 12.97 -9.12 -3.13
N GLY A 126 14.03 -9.85 -3.44
CA GLY A 126 15.41 -9.49 -3.13
C GLY A 126 15.82 -8.18 -3.80
N ASP A 127 15.52 -8.04 -5.08
CA ASP A 127 15.83 -6.84 -5.85
C ASP A 127 15.02 -5.63 -5.39
N VAL A 128 13.71 -5.79 -5.17
CA VAL A 128 12.85 -4.72 -4.63
C VAL A 128 13.31 -4.30 -3.23
N ARG A 129 13.68 -5.25 -2.36
CA ARG A 129 14.20 -4.94 -1.02
C ARG A 129 15.51 -4.17 -1.08
N ARG A 130 16.39 -4.50 -2.02
CA ARG A 130 17.65 -3.79 -2.25
C ARG A 130 17.36 -2.36 -2.71
N THR A 131 16.56 -2.18 -3.76
CA THR A 131 16.16 -0.86 -4.29
C THR A 131 15.56 0.04 -3.19
N VAL A 132 14.65 -0.49 -2.38
CA VAL A 132 14.05 0.28 -1.27
C VAL A 132 15.07 0.61 -0.19
N ARG A 133 15.99 -0.30 0.12
CA ARG A 133 17.06 -0.04 1.12
C ARG A 133 17.98 1.07 0.63
N ASP A 134 18.47 0.98 -0.61
CA ASP A 134 19.36 1.95 -1.21
C ASP A 134 18.69 3.34 -1.29
N ALA A 135 17.42 3.37 -1.67
CA ALA A 135 16.64 4.60 -1.68
C ALA A 135 16.41 5.19 -0.27
N LEU A 136 16.29 4.36 0.76
CA LEU A 136 16.22 4.82 2.15
C LEU A 136 17.55 5.41 2.65
N GLU A 137 18.70 4.92 2.15
CA GLU A 137 20.02 5.41 2.55
C GLU A 137 20.29 6.84 2.05
N VAL A 138 19.68 7.26 0.94
CA VAL A 138 19.75 8.62 0.41
C VAL A 138 19.01 9.64 1.30
N LEU A 139 18.11 9.20 2.15
CA LEU A 139 17.34 10.11 3.01
C LEU A 139 18.14 10.59 4.21
N PRO A 140 18.00 11.88 4.62
CA PRO A 140 18.47 12.35 5.91
C PRO A 140 17.96 11.46 7.06
N PRO A 141 18.74 11.23 8.12
CA PRO A 141 18.40 10.28 9.19
C PRO A 141 17.03 10.53 9.83
N GLU A 142 16.67 11.79 10.06
CA GLU A 142 15.38 12.17 10.65
C GLU A 142 14.19 11.93 9.71
N GLN A 143 14.39 12.05 8.38
CA GLN A 143 13.37 11.75 7.39
C GLN A 143 13.22 10.24 7.19
N ARG A 144 14.34 9.51 7.13
CA ARG A 144 14.36 8.05 7.09
C ARG A 144 13.62 7.46 8.28
N ARG A 145 13.94 7.93 9.50
CA ARG A 145 13.27 7.48 10.71
C ARG A 145 11.76 7.74 10.69
N ALA A 146 11.33 8.95 10.30
CA ALA A 146 9.93 9.31 10.22
C ALA A 146 9.16 8.46 9.22
N VAL A 147 9.71 8.21 8.01
CA VAL A 147 9.04 7.37 7.02
C VAL A 147 9.01 5.90 7.41
N VAL A 148 10.05 5.39 8.05
CA VAL A 148 10.07 4.01 8.58
C VAL A 148 9.04 3.85 9.69
N LEU A 149 8.98 4.75 10.66
CA LEU A 149 7.97 4.72 11.72
C LEU A 149 6.55 4.76 11.15
N ALA A 150 6.30 5.64 10.16
CA ALA A 150 4.99 5.72 9.53
C ALA A 150 4.69 4.50 8.65
N SER A 151 5.68 4.02 7.87
CA SER A 151 5.44 3.01 6.82
C SER A 151 5.60 1.58 7.29
N VAL A 152 6.49 1.28 8.20
CA VAL A 152 6.75 -0.08 8.70
C VAL A 152 6.02 -0.31 10.02
N TYR A 153 6.11 0.65 10.94
CA TYR A 153 5.52 0.51 12.28
C TYR A 153 4.10 1.08 12.36
N GLY A 154 3.57 1.68 11.29
CA GLY A 154 2.21 2.20 11.22
C GLY A 154 1.92 3.36 12.18
N ARG A 155 2.96 4.08 12.62
CA ARG A 155 2.78 5.22 13.51
C ARG A 155 2.13 6.39 12.79
N THR A 156 1.19 7.05 13.45
CA THR A 156 0.61 8.31 12.98
C THR A 156 1.63 9.45 13.14
N ALA A 157 1.43 10.54 12.40
CA ALA A 157 2.26 11.73 12.58
C ALA A 157 2.19 12.31 14.01
N LEU A 158 1.06 12.11 14.71
CA LEU A 158 0.91 12.52 16.10
C LEU A 158 1.80 11.65 17.01
N GLU A 159 1.71 10.32 16.90
CA GLU A 159 2.54 9.40 17.67
C GLU A 159 4.05 9.61 17.42
N ILE A 160 4.42 9.95 16.17
CA ILE A 160 5.81 10.30 15.84
C ILE A 160 6.20 11.64 16.48
N SER A 161 5.32 12.64 16.44
CA SER A 161 5.52 13.93 17.11
C SER A 161 5.78 13.76 18.60
N GLU A 162 4.97 12.97 19.28
CA GLU A 162 5.09 12.68 20.71
C GLU A 162 6.35 11.86 21.04
N SER A 163 6.62 10.80 20.29
CA SER A 163 7.77 9.92 20.57
C SER A 163 9.13 10.54 20.25
N GLU A 164 9.18 11.45 19.28
CA GLU A 164 10.42 12.15 18.87
C GLU A 164 10.57 13.52 19.52
N GLY A 165 9.58 13.99 20.30
CA GLY A 165 9.61 15.31 20.94
C GLY A 165 9.64 16.47 19.94
N ILE A 166 8.98 16.34 18.77
CA ILE A 166 8.97 17.33 17.70
C ILE A 166 7.54 17.85 17.44
N PRO A 167 7.37 19.08 16.93
CA PRO A 167 6.05 19.58 16.56
C PRO A 167 5.35 18.67 15.52
N LEU A 168 4.03 18.52 15.62
CA LEU A 168 3.22 17.72 14.69
C LEU A 168 3.42 18.13 13.21
N GLY A 169 3.55 19.44 12.96
CA GLY A 169 3.85 19.96 11.62
C GLY A 169 5.20 19.47 11.09
N THR A 170 6.20 19.37 11.95
CA THR A 170 7.52 18.84 11.63
C THR A 170 7.45 17.35 11.30
N ALA A 171 6.72 16.55 12.10
CA ALA A 171 6.52 15.12 11.82
C ALA A 171 5.83 14.91 10.46
N LYS A 172 4.74 15.65 10.19
CA LYS A 172 4.05 15.60 8.88
C LYS A 172 4.97 15.97 7.72
N THR A 173 5.77 17.02 7.88
CA THR A 173 6.70 17.50 6.85
C THR A 173 7.81 16.49 6.60
N ARG A 174 8.41 15.90 7.65
CA ARG A 174 9.44 14.86 7.53
C ARG A 174 8.93 13.64 6.77
N ILE A 175 7.74 13.15 7.11
CA ILE A 175 7.11 12.01 6.42
C ILE A 175 6.88 12.35 4.95
N ARG A 176 6.24 13.49 4.67
CA ARG A 176 5.92 13.92 3.30
C ARG A 176 7.17 14.07 2.45
N THR A 177 8.18 14.78 2.95
CA THR A 177 9.42 15.03 2.19
C THR A 177 10.19 13.73 1.97
N ALA A 178 10.22 12.83 2.98
CA ALA A 178 10.81 11.51 2.84
C ALA A 178 10.14 10.68 1.74
N LEU A 179 8.81 10.65 1.67
CA LEU A 179 8.07 9.91 0.65
C LEU A 179 8.34 10.46 -0.77
N ILE A 180 8.42 11.79 -0.91
CA ILE A 180 8.74 12.43 -2.20
C ILE A 180 10.14 12.05 -2.67
N ARG A 181 11.14 12.13 -1.77
CA ARG A 181 12.54 11.78 -2.09
C ARG A 181 12.71 10.29 -2.36
N LEU A 182 12.05 9.45 -1.56
CA LEU A 182 12.07 7.99 -1.75
C LEU A 182 11.53 7.60 -3.11
N ARG A 183 10.40 8.19 -3.52
CA ARG A 183 9.83 7.97 -4.83
C ARG A 183 10.81 8.36 -5.94
N ALA A 184 11.38 9.56 -5.88
CA ALA A 184 12.36 10.01 -6.86
C ALA A 184 13.58 9.10 -6.95
N ALA A 185 14.09 8.61 -5.81
CA ALA A 185 15.24 7.69 -5.78
C ALA A 185 14.91 6.32 -6.40
N ILE A 186 13.71 5.80 -6.20
CA ILE A 186 13.26 4.54 -6.81
C ILE A 186 13.09 4.70 -8.32
N GLU A 187 12.43 5.78 -8.77
CA GLU A 187 12.25 6.07 -10.20
C GLU A 187 13.58 6.20 -10.94
N GLN A 188 14.61 6.80 -10.30
CA GLN A 188 15.95 6.87 -10.85
C GLN A 188 16.65 5.52 -10.95
N SER A 189 16.45 4.62 -9.99
CA SER A 189 17.04 3.28 -10.00
C SER A 189 16.43 2.38 -11.06
N GLU A 190 15.14 2.53 -11.36
CA GLU A 190 14.44 1.78 -12.40
C GLU A 190 14.88 2.23 -13.81
N GLY A 191 15.09 3.52 -14.03
CA GLY A 191 15.55 4.07 -15.31
C GLY A 191 16.96 3.63 -15.71
N VAL A 192 17.83 3.33 -14.75
CA VAL A 192 19.20 2.83 -15.02
C VAL A 192 19.21 1.33 -15.37
N SER A 193 18.17 0.58 -15.01
CA SER A 193 18.08 -0.85 -15.28
C SER A 193 17.57 -1.17 -16.69
N ASP A 194 16.92 -0.22 -17.36
CA ASP A 194 16.34 -0.39 -18.71
C ASP A 194 17.34 -0.05 -19.85
N GLU A 195 18.53 0.53 -19.52
CA GLU A 195 19.57 0.89 -20.50
C GLU A 195 20.72 -0.15 -20.59
N ARG A 196 20.59 -1.32 -20.00
CA ARG A 196 21.56 -2.42 -20.09
C ARG A 196 20.92 -3.65 -20.70
#